data_77a0cb2ad4f7c86f83958ac9c4521089
#
_entry.id   77a0cb2ad4f7c86f83958ac9c4521089
#
_cell.length_a   1.000
_cell.length_b   1.000
_cell.length_c   1.000
_cell.angle_alpha   90.00
_cell.angle_beta   90.00
_cell.angle_gamma   90.00
#
_symmetry.space_group_name_H-M   'P 1'
#
loop_
_entity.id
_entity.type
_entity.pdbx_description
1 polymer ?
#
loop_
_entity_poly.entity_id
_entity_poly.type
_entity_poly.pdbx_seq_one_letter_code
_entity_poly.pdbx_strand_id
1 'polypeptide(L)'
;GDVYKRQELDGETDYAVANVAEEASVQKAINKTLEKFGKIDIVLNCAGIGSASKTVGKDGAHPLDYFKIVLDVNLVGTFNVLRLAAVEMGKNEPEKDNECGVIINTASVAAYDGQIGQAAYSASKAGVVGMTLPIARDLGRMGIRINTIAPGIFDTPMMAMASDEVRKPLIEMTQFPKRLGNPEEYALLAM
;
A
#
# COMPACT_ATOMS: atom_id res chain seq x y z
N GLY A 1 -7.04 -10.94 1.77
CA GLY A 1 -6.74 -10.58 3.14
C GLY A 1 -7.01 -11.77 4.05
N ASP A 2 -6.14 -11.99 5.00
CA ASP A 2 -6.19 -13.13 5.90
C ASP A 2 -7.14 -12.84 7.07
N VAL A 3 -8.35 -13.36 6.99
CA VAL A 3 -9.40 -13.21 8.01
C VAL A 3 -8.94 -13.76 9.37
N TYR A 4 -8.03 -14.73 9.39
CA TYR A 4 -7.52 -15.36 10.60
C TYR A 4 -6.57 -14.45 11.39
N LYS A 5 -5.85 -13.56 10.75
CA LYS A 5 -4.93 -12.61 11.42
C LYS A 5 -5.62 -11.65 12.38
N ARG A 6 -6.92 -11.39 12.20
CA ARG A 6 -7.71 -10.60 13.15
C ARG A 6 -7.67 -11.16 14.56
N GLN A 7 -7.62 -12.49 14.71
CA GLN A 7 -7.63 -13.17 16.02
C GLN A 7 -6.32 -12.97 16.79
N GLU A 8 -5.26 -12.55 16.10
CA GLU A 8 -3.94 -12.29 16.69
C GLU A 8 -3.79 -10.82 17.15
N LEU A 9 -4.77 -9.96 16.86
CA LEU A 9 -4.73 -8.53 17.21
C LEU A 9 -5.36 -8.30 18.58
N ASP A 10 -4.65 -7.54 19.42
CA ASP A 10 -5.19 -7.05 20.69
C ASP A 10 -6.19 -5.89 20.44
N GLY A 11 -7.15 -5.77 21.35
CA GLY A 11 -8.15 -4.71 21.32
C GLY A 11 -9.39 -5.01 20.47
N GLU A 12 -10.19 -3.99 20.24
CA GLU A 12 -11.42 -4.10 19.45
C GLU A 12 -11.08 -4.07 17.96
N THR A 13 -11.32 -5.18 17.28
CA THR A 13 -11.00 -5.36 15.85
C THR A 13 -12.23 -5.79 15.04
N ASP A 14 -12.23 -5.43 13.77
CA ASP A 14 -13.18 -5.95 12.78
C ASP A 14 -12.48 -6.08 11.41
N TYR A 15 -13.17 -6.68 10.43
CA TYR A 15 -12.66 -6.83 9.08
C TYR A 15 -13.78 -6.66 8.04
N ALA A 16 -13.40 -6.20 6.86
CA ALA A 16 -14.25 -6.21 5.67
C ALA A 16 -13.45 -6.77 4.48
N VAL A 17 -14.07 -7.65 3.71
CA VAL A 17 -13.51 -8.06 2.41
C VAL A 17 -13.77 -6.94 1.42
N ALA A 18 -12.72 -6.41 0.81
CA ALA A 18 -12.82 -5.31 -0.13
C ALA A 18 -11.88 -5.52 -1.35
N ASN A 19 -12.38 -5.19 -2.53
CA ASN A 19 -11.56 -4.96 -3.71
C ASN A 19 -11.23 -3.47 -3.78
N VAL A 20 -9.96 -3.11 -3.57
CA VAL A 20 -9.54 -1.71 -3.54
C VAL A 20 -9.73 -0.98 -4.87
N ALA A 21 -9.72 -1.71 -5.99
CA ALA A 21 -9.97 -1.16 -7.33
C ALA A 21 -11.46 -0.82 -7.59
N GLU A 22 -12.38 -1.24 -6.70
CA GLU A 22 -13.82 -1.02 -6.84
C GLU A 22 -14.32 -0.03 -5.79
N GLU A 23 -14.84 1.13 -6.23
CA GLU A 23 -15.34 2.18 -5.35
C GLU A 23 -16.40 1.68 -4.37
N ALA A 24 -17.42 0.97 -4.87
CA ALA A 24 -18.49 0.47 -4.03
C ALA A 24 -18.02 -0.53 -2.96
N SER A 25 -16.97 -1.30 -3.27
CA SER A 25 -16.35 -2.24 -2.34
C SER A 25 -15.60 -1.53 -1.21
N VAL A 26 -14.84 -0.49 -1.56
CA VAL A 26 -14.13 0.36 -0.59
C VAL A 26 -15.11 1.14 0.28
N GLN A 27 -16.16 1.74 -0.34
CA GLN A 27 -17.17 2.48 0.40
C GLN A 27 -17.88 1.63 1.45
N LYS A 28 -18.17 0.36 1.15
CA LYS A 28 -18.74 -0.57 2.14
C LYS A 28 -17.80 -0.81 3.32
N ALA A 29 -16.50 -0.95 3.06
CA ALA A 29 -15.51 -1.13 4.12
C ALA A 29 -15.40 0.12 5.02
N ILE A 30 -15.41 1.31 4.41
CA ILE A 30 -15.40 2.60 5.13
C ILE A 30 -16.68 2.73 5.99
N ASN A 31 -17.86 2.50 5.41
CA ASN A 31 -19.12 2.59 6.14
C ASN A 31 -19.13 1.64 7.34
N LYS A 32 -18.68 0.40 7.16
CA LYS A 32 -18.57 -0.58 8.25
C LYS A 32 -17.61 -0.10 9.35
N THR A 33 -16.50 0.55 8.98
CA THR A 33 -15.56 1.14 9.95
C THR A 33 -16.22 2.24 10.75
N LEU A 34 -16.95 3.13 10.10
CA LEU A 34 -17.67 4.23 10.76
C LEU A 34 -18.80 3.72 11.67
N GLU A 35 -19.57 2.72 11.22
CA GLU A 35 -20.61 2.08 12.04
C GLU A 35 -20.03 1.44 13.31
N LYS A 36 -18.84 0.85 13.22
CA LYS A 36 -18.20 0.12 14.32
C LYS A 36 -17.43 1.04 15.26
N PHE A 37 -16.66 1.99 14.72
CA PHE A 37 -15.67 2.78 15.47
C PHE A 37 -15.99 4.29 15.51
N GLY A 38 -16.97 4.75 14.75
CA GLY A 38 -17.43 6.14 14.72
C GLY A 38 -16.58 7.09 13.87
N LYS A 39 -15.29 6.83 13.69
CA LYS A 39 -14.36 7.68 12.95
C LYS A 39 -13.21 6.89 12.29
N ILE A 40 -12.44 7.57 11.45
CA ILE A 40 -11.18 7.08 10.88
C ILE A 40 -10.08 8.10 11.20
N ASP A 41 -9.09 7.71 11.98
CA ASP A 41 -7.95 8.57 12.33
C ASP A 41 -6.72 8.26 11.46
N ILE A 42 -6.52 6.97 11.13
CA ILE A 42 -5.34 6.49 10.42
C ILE A 42 -5.77 5.60 9.25
N VAL A 43 -5.17 5.83 8.09
CA VAL A 43 -5.27 4.92 6.94
C VAL A 43 -3.87 4.43 6.57
N LEU A 44 -3.68 3.12 6.59
CA LEU A 44 -2.46 2.48 6.11
C LEU A 44 -2.77 1.65 4.86
N ASN A 45 -2.32 2.12 3.71
CA ASN A 45 -2.51 1.45 2.42
C ASN A 45 -1.39 0.44 2.16
N CYS A 46 -1.66 -0.85 2.43
CA CYS A 46 -0.75 -1.97 2.18
C CYS A 46 -1.23 -2.91 1.07
N ALA A 47 -2.42 -2.71 0.53
CA ALA A 47 -2.94 -3.55 -0.55
C ALA A 47 -2.09 -3.40 -1.81
N GLY A 48 -1.69 -4.52 -2.41
CA GLY A 48 -0.90 -4.51 -3.63
C GLY A 48 -0.58 -5.90 -4.13
N ILE A 49 -0.28 -5.98 -5.42
CA ILE A 49 0.16 -7.20 -6.09
C ILE A 49 1.53 -6.98 -6.73
N GLY A 50 2.38 -8.00 -6.68
CA GLY A 50 3.64 -8.05 -7.41
C GLY A 50 3.40 -8.37 -8.89
N SER A 51 4.37 -8.01 -9.72
CA SER A 51 4.36 -8.33 -11.15
C SER A 51 5.77 -8.66 -11.60
N ALA A 52 5.92 -9.75 -12.32
CA ALA A 52 7.18 -10.17 -12.92
C ALA A 52 6.91 -10.66 -14.36
N SER A 53 6.79 -9.72 -15.29
CA SER A 53 6.58 -10.02 -16.71
C SER A 53 7.37 -9.05 -17.57
N LYS A 54 8.26 -9.60 -18.42
CA LYS A 54 9.08 -8.78 -19.32
C LYS A 54 8.23 -8.05 -20.35
N THR A 55 8.67 -6.87 -20.77
CA THR A 55 8.02 -6.10 -21.86
C THR A 55 7.90 -6.93 -23.14
N VAL A 56 8.92 -7.72 -23.42
CA VAL A 56 8.88 -8.76 -24.46
C VAL A 56 9.40 -10.05 -23.84
N GLY A 57 8.56 -11.08 -23.81
CA GLY A 57 8.86 -12.43 -23.33
C GLY A 57 9.04 -13.44 -24.47
N LYS A 58 9.11 -14.73 -24.11
CA LYS A 58 9.20 -15.82 -25.09
C LYS A 58 7.95 -15.92 -25.95
N ASP A 59 6.80 -15.61 -25.37
CA ASP A 59 5.48 -15.76 -25.99
C ASP A 59 4.98 -14.44 -26.64
N GLY A 60 5.86 -13.42 -26.73
CA GLY A 60 5.54 -12.14 -27.34
C GLY A 60 5.49 -10.96 -26.38
N ALA A 61 4.66 -9.97 -26.69
CA ALA A 61 4.53 -8.75 -25.91
C ALA A 61 3.86 -9.00 -24.54
N HIS A 62 4.25 -8.19 -23.54
CA HIS A 62 3.59 -8.18 -22.24
C HIS A 62 2.06 -8.00 -22.38
N PRO A 63 1.23 -8.89 -21.80
CA PRO A 63 -0.21 -8.74 -21.89
C PRO A 63 -0.68 -7.42 -21.28
N LEU A 64 -1.36 -6.60 -22.08
CA LEU A 64 -1.78 -5.27 -21.62
C LEU A 64 -2.73 -5.32 -20.42
N ASP A 65 -3.59 -6.32 -20.34
CA ASP A 65 -4.53 -6.48 -19.22
C ASP A 65 -3.82 -6.85 -17.92
N TYR A 66 -2.70 -7.57 -18.00
CA TYR A 66 -1.86 -7.82 -16.82
C TYR A 66 -1.16 -6.53 -16.34
N PHE A 67 -0.72 -5.68 -17.25
CA PHE A 67 -0.21 -4.35 -16.90
C PHE A 67 -1.29 -3.51 -16.19
N LYS A 68 -2.49 -3.46 -16.77
CA LYS A 68 -3.61 -2.68 -16.23
C LYS A 68 -4.01 -3.14 -14.81
N ILE A 69 -4.17 -4.46 -14.58
CA ILE A 69 -4.59 -4.94 -13.26
C ILE A 69 -3.59 -4.59 -12.16
N VAL A 70 -2.30 -4.54 -12.47
CA VAL A 70 -1.27 -4.10 -11.52
C VAL A 70 -1.44 -2.61 -11.18
N LEU A 71 -1.71 -1.76 -12.18
CA LEU A 71 -1.99 -0.36 -11.93
C LEU A 71 -3.32 -0.17 -11.18
N ASP A 72 -4.35 -0.89 -11.56
CA ASP A 72 -5.68 -0.79 -10.94
C ASP A 72 -5.62 -1.13 -9.44
N VAL A 73 -4.93 -2.20 -9.08
CA VAL A 73 -4.82 -2.57 -7.66
C VAL A 73 -3.86 -1.64 -6.91
N ASN A 74 -2.64 -1.45 -7.41
CA ASN A 74 -1.58 -0.80 -6.65
C ASN A 74 -1.70 0.73 -6.62
N LEU A 75 -2.12 1.34 -7.72
CA LEU A 75 -2.19 2.79 -7.86
C LEU A 75 -3.61 3.32 -7.70
N VAL A 76 -4.53 2.85 -8.57
CA VAL A 76 -5.92 3.30 -8.53
C VAL A 76 -6.58 2.89 -7.21
N GLY A 77 -6.32 1.66 -6.73
CA GLY A 77 -6.83 1.16 -5.46
C GLY A 77 -6.33 1.96 -4.27
N THR A 78 -5.04 2.30 -4.22
CA THR A 78 -4.48 3.18 -3.18
C THR A 78 -5.17 4.55 -3.19
N PHE A 79 -5.32 5.18 -4.37
CA PHE A 79 -6.01 6.45 -4.51
C PHE A 79 -7.49 6.34 -4.13
N ASN A 80 -8.16 5.25 -4.51
CA ASN A 80 -9.57 5.02 -4.19
C ASN A 80 -9.83 4.94 -2.68
N VAL A 81 -8.99 4.20 -1.94
CA VAL A 81 -9.11 4.11 -0.47
C VAL A 81 -8.85 5.47 0.17
N LEU A 82 -7.74 6.12 -0.16
CA LEU A 82 -7.36 7.38 0.49
C LEU A 82 -8.36 8.50 0.24
N ARG A 83 -8.88 8.67 -1.00
CA ARG A 83 -9.83 9.74 -1.31
C ARG A 83 -11.16 9.60 -0.57
N LEU A 84 -11.66 8.36 -0.45
CA LEU A 84 -12.90 8.10 0.27
C LEU A 84 -12.72 8.23 1.79
N ALA A 85 -11.61 7.74 2.32
CA ALA A 85 -11.31 7.89 3.74
C ALA A 85 -11.06 9.36 4.13
N ALA A 86 -10.37 10.15 3.29
CA ALA A 86 -10.12 11.56 3.54
C ALA A 86 -11.41 12.40 3.69
N VAL A 87 -12.48 12.04 2.99
CA VAL A 87 -13.81 12.68 3.17
C VAL A 87 -14.32 12.49 4.59
N GLU A 88 -14.15 11.31 5.16
CA GLU A 88 -14.62 11.01 6.52
C GLU A 88 -13.64 11.58 7.57
N MET A 89 -12.34 11.48 7.34
CA MET A 89 -11.33 12.09 8.22
C MET A 89 -11.52 13.60 8.35
N GLY A 90 -11.90 14.30 7.28
CA GLY A 90 -12.18 15.73 7.31
C GLY A 90 -13.40 16.15 8.15
N LYS A 91 -14.16 15.18 8.67
CA LYS A 91 -15.29 15.41 9.61
C LYS A 91 -14.89 15.19 11.08
N ASN A 92 -13.68 14.69 11.33
CA ASN A 92 -13.19 14.47 12.69
C ASN A 92 -13.04 15.80 13.43
N GLU A 93 -13.32 15.80 14.72
CA GLU A 93 -12.93 16.91 15.59
C GLU A 93 -11.40 17.05 15.58
N PRO A 94 -10.87 18.25 15.28
CA PRO A 94 -9.43 18.45 15.21
C PRO A 94 -8.74 18.18 16.56
N GLU A 95 -7.64 17.46 16.52
CA GLU A 95 -6.74 17.23 17.65
C GLU A 95 -5.67 18.33 17.75
N LYS A 96 -4.55 18.03 18.42
CA LYS A 96 -3.41 18.94 18.52
C LYS A 96 -2.95 19.40 17.14
N ASP A 97 -2.59 20.67 17.01
CA ASP A 97 -2.15 21.32 15.77
C ASP A 97 -3.21 21.29 14.63
N ASN A 98 -4.48 21.10 14.97
CA ASN A 98 -5.61 20.93 14.05
C ASN A 98 -5.50 19.67 13.16
N GLU A 99 -4.85 18.62 13.63
CA GLU A 99 -4.77 17.35 12.91
C GLU A 99 -6.12 16.60 12.97
N CYS A 100 -6.62 16.20 11.79
CA CYS A 100 -7.83 15.40 11.63
C CYS A 100 -7.55 13.95 11.23
N GLY A 101 -6.33 13.63 10.85
CA GLY A 101 -5.92 12.28 10.54
C GLY A 101 -4.63 12.15 9.72
N VAL A 102 -4.18 10.91 9.54
CA VAL A 102 -2.98 10.60 8.78
C VAL A 102 -3.18 9.44 7.81
N ILE A 103 -2.63 9.59 6.61
CA ILE A 103 -2.63 8.55 5.57
C ILE A 103 -1.19 8.14 5.30
N ILE A 104 -0.94 6.83 5.31
CA ILE A 104 0.38 6.26 4.99
C ILE A 104 0.21 5.29 3.83
N ASN A 105 0.88 5.57 2.71
CA ASN A 105 0.88 4.72 1.54
C ASN A 105 2.14 3.86 1.48
N THR A 106 2.01 2.67 0.92
CA THR A 106 3.12 1.76 0.68
C THR A 106 3.52 1.77 -0.80
N ALA A 107 4.62 2.44 -1.11
CA ALA A 107 5.28 2.36 -2.41
C ALA A 107 6.24 1.15 -2.48
N SER A 108 7.41 1.31 -3.04
CA SER A 108 8.51 0.35 -3.08
C SER A 108 9.78 1.05 -3.58
N VAL A 109 10.95 0.54 -3.23
CA VAL A 109 12.21 0.93 -3.89
C VAL A 109 12.14 0.71 -5.41
N ALA A 110 11.31 -0.22 -5.88
CA ALA A 110 11.05 -0.46 -7.31
C ALA A 110 10.40 0.75 -8.02
N ALA A 111 9.93 1.77 -7.29
CA ALA A 111 9.52 3.04 -7.87
C ALA A 111 10.69 3.80 -8.50
N TYR A 112 11.92 3.54 -8.04
CA TYR A 112 13.16 4.21 -8.44
C TYR A 112 14.13 3.25 -9.12
N ASP A 113 14.20 2.01 -8.64
CA ASP A 113 15.16 0.99 -9.06
C ASP A 113 14.43 -0.34 -9.29
N GLY A 114 13.65 -0.39 -10.37
CA GLY A 114 12.87 -1.56 -10.76
C GLY A 114 13.73 -2.60 -11.46
N GLN A 115 13.47 -3.87 -11.16
CA GLN A 115 14.16 -5.01 -11.76
C GLN A 115 13.53 -5.43 -13.10
N ILE A 116 14.19 -6.33 -13.80
CA ILE A 116 13.69 -6.95 -15.03
C ILE A 116 12.30 -7.56 -14.77
N GLY A 117 11.33 -7.20 -15.64
CA GLY A 117 9.95 -7.68 -15.54
C GLY A 117 9.05 -6.85 -14.61
N GLN A 118 9.56 -5.81 -13.98
CA GLN A 118 8.78 -4.99 -13.04
C GLN A 118 8.16 -3.71 -13.66
N ALA A 119 8.06 -3.60 -14.98
CA ALA A 119 7.57 -2.37 -15.62
C ALA A 119 6.20 -1.91 -15.05
N ALA A 120 5.21 -2.79 -14.96
CA ALA A 120 3.90 -2.47 -14.40
C ALA A 120 3.98 -2.14 -12.89
N TYR A 121 4.72 -2.94 -12.14
CA TYR A 121 4.91 -2.74 -10.71
C TYR A 121 5.61 -1.41 -10.40
N SER A 122 6.73 -1.15 -11.07
CA SER A 122 7.49 0.10 -10.92
C SER A 122 6.65 1.32 -11.30
N ALA A 123 5.93 1.25 -12.41
CA ALA A 123 5.02 2.32 -12.82
C ALA A 123 3.94 2.59 -11.76
N SER A 124 3.33 1.53 -11.20
CA SER A 124 2.31 1.67 -10.15
C SER A 124 2.88 2.30 -8.88
N LYS A 125 4.06 1.85 -8.43
CA LYS A 125 4.69 2.35 -7.20
C LYS A 125 5.29 3.75 -7.36
N ALA A 126 5.82 4.08 -8.54
CA ALA A 126 6.22 5.45 -8.88
C ALA A 126 5.01 6.40 -8.93
N GLY A 127 3.85 5.94 -9.43
CA GLY A 127 2.61 6.68 -9.36
C GLY A 127 2.16 6.99 -7.93
N VAL A 128 2.27 6.03 -7.00
CA VAL A 128 1.99 6.25 -5.57
C VAL A 128 2.91 7.33 -4.99
N VAL A 129 4.21 7.29 -5.31
CA VAL A 129 5.16 8.34 -4.89
C VAL A 129 4.77 9.68 -5.48
N GLY A 130 4.50 9.73 -6.80
CA GLY A 130 4.19 10.95 -7.53
C GLY A 130 2.93 11.66 -7.05
N MET A 131 1.91 10.92 -6.63
CA MET A 131 0.66 11.52 -6.12
C MET A 131 0.76 11.99 -4.66
N THR A 132 1.79 11.62 -3.91
CA THR A 132 1.88 11.95 -2.47
C THR A 132 1.90 13.45 -2.22
N LEU A 133 2.78 14.20 -2.87
CA LEU A 133 2.93 15.63 -2.63
C LEU A 133 1.72 16.48 -3.08
N PRO A 134 1.14 16.28 -4.28
CA PRO A 134 -0.09 16.99 -4.64
C PRO A 134 -1.24 16.71 -3.67
N ILE A 135 -1.44 15.46 -3.26
CA ILE A 135 -2.48 15.11 -2.28
C ILE A 135 -2.19 15.74 -0.90
N ALA A 136 -0.93 15.76 -0.46
CA ALA A 136 -0.55 16.46 0.77
C ALA A 136 -0.94 17.95 0.76
N ARG A 137 -0.82 18.59 -0.42
CA ARG A 137 -1.23 19.99 -0.60
C ARG A 137 -2.75 20.16 -0.60
N ASP A 138 -3.47 19.22 -1.21
CA ASP A 138 -4.94 19.22 -1.23
C ASP A 138 -5.52 19.03 0.16
N LEU A 139 -4.98 18.09 0.93
CA LEU A 139 -5.52 17.67 2.23
C LEU A 139 -4.98 18.49 3.41
N GLY A 140 -3.89 19.23 3.25
CA GLY A 140 -3.25 19.99 4.34
C GLY A 140 -4.19 21.00 4.99
N ARG A 141 -5.04 21.68 4.20
CA ARG A 141 -6.07 22.61 4.73
C ARG A 141 -7.18 21.92 5.54
N MET A 142 -7.29 20.59 5.44
CA MET A 142 -8.24 19.77 6.18
C MET A 142 -7.60 19.13 7.43
N GLY A 143 -6.35 19.47 7.74
CA GLY A 143 -5.62 18.87 8.86
C GLY A 143 -5.25 17.41 8.64
N ILE A 144 -5.20 16.92 7.39
CA ILE A 144 -4.89 15.53 7.07
C ILE A 144 -3.48 15.46 6.49
N ARG A 145 -2.61 14.70 7.15
CA ARG A 145 -1.25 14.40 6.66
C ARG A 145 -1.26 13.18 5.74
N ILE A 146 -0.41 13.18 4.74
CA ILE A 146 -0.15 12.01 3.90
C ILE A 146 1.34 11.79 3.73
N ASN A 147 1.77 10.56 3.90
CA ASN A 147 3.15 10.13 3.70
C ASN A 147 3.18 8.84 2.88
N THR A 148 4.34 8.57 2.27
CA THR A 148 4.56 7.34 1.53
C THR A 148 5.88 6.71 1.95
N ILE A 149 5.83 5.46 2.37
CA ILE A 149 7.00 4.65 2.66
C ILE A 149 7.34 3.84 1.42
N ALA A 150 8.62 3.85 1.01
CA ALA A 150 9.13 3.05 -0.09
C ALA A 150 10.04 1.93 0.44
N PRO A 151 9.48 0.80 0.91
CA PRO A 151 10.26 -0.27 1.50
C PRO A 151 11.17 -0.94 0.47
N GLY A 152 12.29 -1.46 0.94
CA GLY A 152 13.10 -2.44 0.24
C GLY A 152 12.45 -3.82 0.27
N ILE A 153 13.24 -4.85 0.51
CA ILE A 153 12.75 -6.23 0.51
C ILE A 153 12.54 -6.70 1.94
N PHE A 154 11.32 -7.10 2.25
CA PHE A 154 10.89 -7.56 3.57
C PHE A 154 10.50 -9.04 3.53
N ASP A 155 10.71 -9.74 4.66
CA ASP A 155 10.32 -11.14 4.83
C ASP A 155 8.81 -11.22 5.11
N THR A 156 8.05 -11.24 4.04
CA THR A 156 6.58 -11.26 4.04
C THR A 156 6.08 -12.57 3.45
N PRO A 157 4.79 -12.93 3.66
CA PRO A 157 4.20 -14.10 3.00
C PRO A 157 4.36 -14.09 1.48
N MET A 158 4.36 -12.92 0.85
CA MET A 158 4.63 -12.77 -0.59
C MET A 158 6.06 -13.22 -0.94
N MET A 159 7.05 -12.86 -0.11
CA MET A 159 8.45 -13.23 -0.31
C MET A 159 8.72 -14.68 0.12
N ALA A 160 7.98 -15.22 1.07
CA ALA A 160 8.09 -16.62 1.51
C ALA A 160 7.74 -17.62 0.39
N MET A 161 6.94 -17.23 -0.60
CA MET A 161 6.63 -18.04 -1.78
C MET A 161 7.75 -18.07 -2.83
N ALA A 162 8.75 -17.20 -2.72
CA ALA A 162 9.88 -17.16 -3.64
C ALA A 162 10.89 -18.27 -3.30
N SER A 163 11.45 -18.90 -4.33
CA SER A 163 12.51 -19.91 -4.15
C SER A 163 13.79 -19.31 -3.59
N ASP A 164 14.63 -20.13 -3.00
CA ASP A 164 15.96 -19.72 -2.50
C ASP A 164 16.82 -19.09 -3.59
N GLU A 165 16.69 -19.52 -4.84
CA GLU A 165 17.38 -18.98 -6.01
C GLU A 165 16.99 -17.50 -6.26
N VAL A 166 15.79 -17.10 -5.88
CA VAL A 166 15.33 -15.71 -5.95
C VAL A 166 15.69 -14.95 -4.68
N ARG A 167 15.52 -15.56 -3.50
CA ARG A 167 15.75 -14.91 -2.20
C ARG A 167 17.21 -14.54 -1.95
N LYS A 168 18.14 -15.47 -2.22
CA LYS A 168 19.58 -15.27 -1.94
C LYS A 168 20.17 -14.06 -2.65
N PRO A 169 20.01 -13.88 -3.98
CA PRO A 169 20.51 -12.68 -4.65
C PRO A 169 19.93 -11.38 -4.10
N LEU A 170 18.65 -11.38 -3.71
CA LEU A 170 18.00 -10.20 -3.14
C LEU A 170 18.59 -9.80 -1.77
N ILE A 171 18.92 -10.81 -0.93
CA ILE A 171 19.62 -10.57 0.34
C ILE A 171 21.04 -10.02 0.08
N GLU A 172 21.73 -10.56 -0.91
CA GLU A 172 23.08 -10.10 -1.28
C GLU A 172 23.11 -8.67 -1.80
N MET A 173 22.06 -8.24 -2.50
CA MET A 173 21.90 -6.86 -2.97
C MET A 173 21.65 -5.87 -1.83
N THR A 174 21.12 -6.32 -0.70
CA THR A 174 20.87 -5.48 0.47
C THR A 174 22.22 -5.03 1.07
N GLN A 175 22.41 -3.72 1.21
CA GLN A 175 23.70 -3.19 1.68
C GLN A 175 23.95 -3.50 3.15
N PHE A 176 23.01 -3.15 4.03
CA PHE A 176 23.12 -3.39 5.46
C PHE A 176 21.74 -3.21 6.14
N PRO A 177 21.42 -4.10 7.10
CA PRO A 177 22.05 -5.40 7.39
C PRO A 177 21.81 -6.40 6.25
N LYS A 178 22.69 -7.40 6.09
CA LYS A 178 22.61 -8.44 5.05
C LYS A 178 21.49 -9.45 5.33
N ARG A 179 20.26 -8.99 5.33
CA ARG A 179 19.03 -9.79 5.52
C ARG A 179 17.83 -9.09 4.91
N LEU A 180 16.73 -9.79 4.80
CA LEU A 180 15.42 -9.16 4.55
C LEU A 180 14.99 -8.31 5.76
N GLY A 181 14.23 -7.27 5.52
CA GLY A 181 13.59 -6.48 6.58
C GLY A 181 12.50 -7.29 7.29
N ASN A 182 12.33 -7.08 8.59
CA ASN A 182 11.20 -7.65 9.32
C ASN A 182 9.97 -6.73 9.18
N PRO A 183 8.75 -7.28 9.04
CA PRO A 183 7.53 -6.47 8.95
C PRO A 183 7.36 -5.47 10.11
N GLU A 184 7.84 -5.81 11.31
CA GLU A 184 7.82 -4.94 12.49
C GLU A 184 8.66 -3.66 12.28
N GLU A 185 9.75 -3.72 11.51
CA GLU A 185 10.58 -2.55 11.20
C GLU A 185 9.82 -1.55 10.31
N TYR A 186 8.95 -2.07 9.41
CA TYR A 186 8.04 -1.23 8.65
C TYR A 186 6.98 -0.59 9.55
N ALA A 187 6.39 -1.38 10.45
CA ALA A 187 5.37 -0.90 11.37
C ALA A 187 5.90 0.21 12.29
N LEU A 188 7.12 0.04 12.83
CA LEU A 188 7.80 1.06 13.65
C LEU A 188 8.04 2.38 12.92
N LEU A 189 8.27 2.35 11.60
CA LEU A 189 8.41 3.58 10.81
C LEU A 189 7.05 4.22 10.51
N ALA A 190 5.97 3.42 10.45
CA ALA A 190 4.63 3.90 10.17
C ALA A 190 3.96 4.54 11.41
N MET A 191 4.41 4.21 12.62
CA MET A 191 3.97 4.83 13.89
C MET A 191 4.66 6.17 14.15
#